data_53de949ac3d5ff419589b40614c03e13
#
_entry.id   53de949ac3d5ff419589b40614c03e13
#
_cell.length_a   1.000
_cell.length_b   1.000
_cell.length_c   1.000
_cell.angle_alpha   90.00
_cell.angle_beta   90.00
_cell.angle_gamma   90.00
#
_symmetry.space_group_name_H-M   'P 1'
#
loop_
_entity.id
_entity.type
_entity.pdbx_description
1 polymer ?
#
loop_
_entity_poly.entity_id
_entity_poly.type
_entity_poly.pdbx_seq_one_letter_code
_entity_poly.pdbx_strand_id
1 'polypeptide(L)'
;MRGFSTQNSTFVDGVRDLGALSRDVFNLEQVEVVKGAAGSDIGRGASSGYINLVSKLPTLEDAISGTLGYGTADKSNLTADINQSMSDNSALRLNLMRRDGDVDGRDTVENSSYGVAPALAFGLETDTRLYLYSQHVRQNNIPDGGISTIGMDGFYNADASLNAGAEVDSDNFYGSKSDYEDVEADMFTVKFEHDLNDVTT
;
A
#
# COMPACT_ATOMS: atom_id res chain seq x y z
N MET A 1 13.83 7.08 -6.47
CA MET A 1 13.96 6.93 -7.94
C MET A 1 15.35 7.39 -8.37
N ARG A 2 16.08 6.60 -9.16
CA ARG A 2 17.45 6.89 -9.63
C ARG A 2 18.42 7.32 -8.51
N GLY A 3 18.44 6.62 -7.39
CA GLY A 3 19.29 6.91 -6.23
C GLY A 3 18.74 7.93 -5.24
N PHE A 4 17.59 8.54 -5.50
CA PHE A 4 16.91 9.42 -4.53
C PHE A 4 15.88 8.64 -3.70
N SER A 5 15.76 8.99 -2.42
CA SER A 5 14.71 8.45 -1.57
C SER A 5 13.32 8.83 -2.11
N THR A 6 12.41 7.86 -2.15
CA THR A 6 11.01 8.07 -2.57
C THR A 6 10.05 8.30 -1.40
N GLN A 7 10.52 8.19 -0.17
CA GLN A 7 9.67 8.35 1.03
C GLN A 7 8.89 9.67 1.06
N ASN A 8 9.47 10.74 0.54
CA ASN A 8 8.83 12.07 0.48
C ASN A 8 8.16 12.37 -0.87
N SER A 9 8.07 11.39 -1.77
CA SER A 9 7.56 11.56 -3.13
C SER A 9 6.41 10.61 -3.44
N THR A 10 5.76 10.07 -2.39
CA THR A 10 4.55 9.26 -2.50
C THR A 10 3.33 10.10 -2.16
N PHE A 11 2.30 9.97 -2.98
CA PHE A 11 1.02 10.66 -2.86
C PHE A 11 -0.11 9.66 -2.92
N VAL A 12 -1.21 9.97 -2.27
CA VAL A 12 -2.48 9.24 -2.36
C VAL A 12 -3.53 10.24 -2.83
N ASP A 13 -4.14 9.98 -3.98
CA ASP A 13 -5.13 10.85 -4.63
C ASP A 13 -4.64 12.32 -4.74
N GLY A 14 -3.35 12.51 -5.07
CA GLY A 14 -2.72 13.82 -5.20
C GLY A 14 -2.31 14.48 -3.89
N VAL A 15 -2.63 13.91 -2.74
CA VAL A 15 -2.22 14.40 -1.41
C VAL A 15 -0.97 13.66 -0.95
N ARG A 16 0.04 14.42 -0.50
CA ARG A 16 1.31 13.84 -0.07
C ARG A 16 1.09 12.87 1.10
N ASP A 17 1.60 11.67 0.96
CA ASP A 17 1.66 10.69 2.02
C ASP A 17 2.90 10.94 2.90
N LEU A 18 2.67 11.28 4.16
CA LEU A 18 3.72 11.48 5.16
C LEU A 18 3.99 10.23 5.99
N GLY A 19 3.19 9.19 5.80
CA GLY A 19 3.35 7.91 6.49
C GLY A 19 4.45 7.06 5.83
N ALA A 20 5.37 6.53 6.63
CA ALA A 20 6.37 5.55 6.19
C ALA A 20 5.82 4.11 6.23
N LEU A 21 4.56 3.92 5.85
CA LEU A 21 3.88 2.63 5.93
C LEU A 21 4.02 1.83 4.65
N SER A 22 4.19 0.53 4.79
CA SER A 22 3.95 -0.40 3.68
C SER A 22 2.46 -0.43 3.37
N ARG A 23 2.07 0.16 2.24
CA ARG A 23 0.67 0.23 1.83
C ARG A 23 0.30 -0.98 0.99
N ASP A 24 -0.85 -1.55 1.30
CA ASP A 24 -1.46 -2.57 0.48
C ASP A 24 -2.15 -1.96 -0.75
N VAL A 25 -2.29 -2.77 -1.80
CA VAL A 25 -2.85 -2.36 -3.09
C VAL A 25 -4.33 -2.73 -3.26
N PHE A 26 -4.99 -3.25 -2.22
CA PHE A 26 -6.35 -3.82 -2.33
C PHE A 26 -7.42 -2.82 -2.80
N ASN A 27 -7.27 -1.54 -2.48
CA ASN A 27 -8.18 -0.46 -2.86
C ASN A 27 -7.60 0.52 -3.88
N LEU A 28 -6.51 0.14 -4.58
CA LEU A 28 -5.92 0.97 -5.62
C LEU A 28 -6.49 0.63 -6.99
N GLU A 29 -6.92 1.67 -7.71
CA GLU A 29 -7.29 1.58 -9.12
C GLU A 29 -6.05 1.55 -10.01
N GLN A 30 -5.08 2.45 -9.72
CA GLN A 30 -3.83 2.53 -10.46
C GLN A 30 -2.69 3.12 -9.62
N VAL A 31 -1.47 2.91 -10.11
CA VAL A 31 -0.25 3.53 -9.58
C VAL A 31 0.38 4.35 -10.70
N GLU A 32 0.46 5.66 -10.50
CA GLU A 32 1.07 6.60 -11.44
C GLU A 32 2.53 6.84 -11.05
N VAL A 33 3.45 6.67 -11.97
CA VAL A 33 4.89 6.92 -11.75
C VAL A 33 5.38 7.98 -12.70
N VAL A 34 5.60 9.17 -12.19
CA VAL A 34 6.17 10.30 -12.95
C VAL A 34 7.65 10.42 -12.64
N LYS A 35 8.47 10.49 -13.68
CA LYS A 35 9.94 10.57 -13.58
C LYS A 35 10.42 11.96 -14.00
N GLY A 36 11.34 12.54 -13.23
CA GLY A 36 11.91 13.86 -13.51
C GLY A 36 11.26 14.95 -12.66
N ALA A 37 11.53 16.21 -12.97
CA ALA A 37 10.99 17.35 -12.24
C ALA A 37 9.49 17.52 -12.56
N ALA A 38 8.64 17.32 -11.60
CA ALA A 38 7.18 17.33 -11.73
C ALA A 38 6.50 18.21 -10.64
N GLY A 39 7.22 19.21 -10.14
CA GLY A 39 6.71 20.08 -9.09
C GLY A 39 5.57 21.00 -9.54
N SER A 40 5.37 21.19 -10.85
CA SER A 40 4.22 21.91 -11.41
C SER A 40 2.91 21.15 -11.26
N ASP A 41 2.98 19.81 -11.26
CA ASP A 41 1.79 18.97 -11.29
C ASP A 41 1.27 18.67 -9.87
N ILE A 42 2.18 18.42 -8.94
CA ILE A 42 1.82 17.92 -7.60
C ILE A 42 2.42 18.76 -6.46
N GLY A 43 3.14 19.83 -6.77
CA GLY A 43 3.72 20.75 -5.79
C GLY A 43 5.06 20.29 -5.19
N ARG A 44 5.28 20.55 -3.90
CA ARG A 44 6.58 20.33 -3.25
C ARG A 44 6.97 18.86 -3.19
N GLY A 45 8.25 18.58 -3.41
CA GLY A 45 8.86 17.28 -3.14
C GLY A 45 9.03 16.39 -4.35
N ALA A 46 8.61 16.83 -5.54
CA ALA A 46 8.69 16.07 -6.78
C ALA A 46 9.89 16.45 -7.66
N SER A 47 11.05 16.78 -7.06
CA SER A 47 12.25 17.18 -7.83
C SER A 47 12.85 16.05 -8.67
N SER A 48 12.66 14.80 -8.27
CA SER A 48 13.11 13.59 -9.00
C SER A 48 11.95 12.76 -9.58
N GLY A 49 10.71 13.26 -9.45
CA GLY A 49 9.48 12.57 -9.78
C GLY A 49 8.68 12.16 -8.55
N TYR A 50 7.53 11.54 -8.78
CA TYR A 50 6.63 11.08 -7.72
C TYR A 50 5.93 9.77 -8.08
N ILE A 51 5.36 9.14 -7.06
CA ILE A 51 4.44 8.01 -7.17
C ILE A 51 3.11 8.47 -6.61
N ASN A 52 2.03 8.40 -7.41
CA ASN A 52 0.67 8.67 -6.95
C ASN A 52 -0.13 7.38 -6.95
N LEU A 53 -0.74 7.08 -5.81
CA LEU A 53 -1.62 5.96 -5.59
C LEU A 53 -3.05 6.46 -5.75
N VAL A 54 -3.77 5.95 -6.74
CA VAL A 54 -5.15 6.36 -7.03
C VAL A 54 -6.11 5.36 -6.42
N SER A 55 -6.98 5.84 -5.55
CA SER A 55 -7.98 5.02 -4.87
C SER A 55 -9.10 4.59 -5.81
N LYS A 56 -9.63 3.39 -5.60
CA LYS A 56 -10.85 2.92 -6.27
C LYS A 56 -12.06 3.74 -5.82
N LEU A 57 -12.76 4.32 -6.77
CA LEU A 57 -13.99 5.08 -6.55
C LEU A 57 -15.21 4.30 -7.04
N PRO A 58 -16.42 4.57 -6.48
CA PRO A 58 -17.66 3.98 -6.95
C PRO A 58 -18.00 4.38 -8.40
N THR A 59 -18.60 3.45 -9.12
CA THR A 59 -19.13 3.63 -10.48
C THR A 59 -20.58 3.17 -10.56
N LEU A 60 -21.31 3.55 -11.62
CA LEU A 60 -22.69 3.11 -11.81
C LEU A 60 -22.81 1.66 -12.33
N GLU A 61 -21.71 1.03 -12.70
CA GLU A 61 -21.68 -0.35 -13.17
C GLU A 61 -21.54 -1.30 -11.97
N ASP A 62 -22.51 -2.15 -11.73
CA ASP A 62 -22.46 -3.15 -10.67
C ASP A 62 -21.38 -4.19 -10.94
N ALA A 63 -20.51 -4.40 -9.99
CA ALA A 63 -19.40 -5.34 -10.10
C ALA A 63 -19.05 -5.98 -8.75
N ILE A 64 -18.73 -7.26 -8.78
CA ILE A 64 -18.19 -7.99 -7.62
C ILE A 64 -17.00 -8.80 -8.09
N SER A 65 -15.87 -8.59 -7.44
CA SER A 65 -14.67 -9.36 -7.66
C SER A 65 -13.97 -9.69 -6.35
N GLY A 66 -13.10 -10.70 -6.38
CA GLY A 66 -12.32 -11.07 -5.20
C GLY A 66 -11.25 -12.08 -5.55
N THR A 67 -10.31 -12.22 -4.64
CA THR A 67 -9.21 -13.18 -4.76
C THR A 67 -9.10 -13.95 -3.46
N LEU A 68 -8.97 -15.26 -3.56
CA LEU A 68 -8.60 -16.14 -2.49
C LEU A 68 -7.30 -16.83 -2.86
N GLY A 69 -6.26 -16.63 -2.06
CA GLY A 69 -4.96 -17.26 -2.25
C GLY A 69 -4.55 -18.02 -1.00
N TYR A 70 -3.89 -19.17 -1.21
CA TYR A 70 -3.20 -19.91 -0.16
C TYR A 70 -1.83 -20.35 -0.67
N GLY A 71 -0.81 -20.28 0.16
CA GLY A 71 0.57 -20.56 -0.23
C GLY A 71 1.36 -21.29 0.86
N THR A 72 2.65 -21.52 0.60
CA THR A 72 3.60 -22.01 1.60
C THR A 72 3.73 -21.05 2.76
N ALA A 73 4.28 -21.51 3.91
CA ALA A 73 4.40 -20.75 5.15
C ALA A 73 3.03 -20.22 5.65
N ASP A 74 2.01 -21.07 5.57
CA ASP A 74 0.63 -20.81 6.01
C ASP A 74 0.03 -19.47 5.47
N LYS A 75 0.58 -18.97 4.35
CA LYS A 75 0.12 -17.72 3.74
C LYS A 75 -1.30 -17.85 3.23
N SER A 76 -2.13 -16.96 3.68
CA SER A 76 -3.49 -16.77 3.18
C SER A 76 -3.71 -15.32 2.75
N ASN A 77 -4.43 -15.12 1.65
CA ASN A 77 -4.79 -13.82 1.13
C ASN A 77 -6.24 -13.85 0.66
N LEU A 78 -7.03 -12.94 1.19
CA LEU A 78 -8.42 -12.73 0.79
C LEU A 78 -8.60 -11.27 0.44
N THR A 79 -9.17 -11.00 -0.75
CA THR A 79 -9.63 -9.66 -1.13
C THR A 79 -11.04 -9.73 -1.66
N ALA A 80 -11.81 -8.65 -1.46
CA ALA A 80 -13.11 -8.47 -2.09
C ALA A 80 -13.25 -7.01 -2.53
N ASP A 81 -13.85 -6.81 -3.69
CA ASP A 81 -14.19 -5.51 -4.26
C ASP A 81 -15.66 -5.58 -4.73
N ILE A 82 -16.50 -4.81 -4.09
CA ILE A 82 -17.94 -4.81 -4.32
C ILE A 82 -18.32 -3.39 -4.71
N ASN A 83 -18.78 -3.19 -5.94
CA ASN A 83 -19.31 -1.94 -6.44
C ASN A 83 -20.81 -2.11 -6.77
N GLN A 84 -21.63 -1.23 -6.24
CA GLN A 84 -23.07 -1.29 -6.44
C GLN A 84 -23.66 0.09 -6.71
N SER A 85 -24.40 0.21 -7.79
CA SER A 85 -25.24 1.36 -8.07
C SER A 85 -26.41 1.41 -7.07
N MET A 86 -26.63 2.58 -6.47
CA MET A 86 -27.75 2.83 -5.55
C MET A 86 -28.90 3.58 -6.23
N SER A 87 -28.59 4.35 -7.26
CA SER A 87 -29.55 5.08 -8.09
C SER A 87 -28.90 5.44 -9.43
N ASP A 88 -29.61 6.15 -10.31
CA ASP A 88 -29.12 6.57 -11.63
C ASP A 88 -27.85 7.45 -11.56
N ASN A 89 -27.53 8.02 -10.40
CA ASN A 89 -26.38 8.91 -10.23
C ASN A 89 -25.64 8.74 -8.90
N SER A 90 -25.86 7.66 -8.19
CA SER A 90 -25.14 7.38 -6.94
C SER A 90 -24.74 5.91 -6.83
N ALA A 91 -23.59 5.67 -6.22
CA ALA A 91 -23.04 4.33 -6.07
C ALA A 91 -22.25 4.20 -4.76
N LEU A 92 -22.09 2.96 -4.34
CA LEU A 92 -21.29 2.51 -3.20
C LEU A 92 -20.19 1.57 -3.72
N ARG A 93 -18.98 1.67 -3.19
CA ARG A 93 -17.93 0.65 -3.38
C ARG A 93 -17.32 0.27 -2.03
N LEU A 94 -17.10 -1.02 -1.83
CA LEU A 94 -16.49 -1.55 -0.63
C LEU A 94 -15.33 -2.47 -1.02
N ASN A 95 -14.13 -2.11 -0.61
CA ASN A 95 -12.96 -2.96 -0.75
C ASN A 95 -12.58 -3.53 0.61
N LEU A 96 -12.31 -4.83 0.64
CA LEU A 96 -11.91 -5.58 1.82
C LEU A 96 -10.62 -6.36 1.53
N MET A 97 -9.79 -6.50 2.56
CA MET A 97 -8.57 -7.30 2.49
C MET A 97 -8.29 -7.97 3.83
N ARG A 98 -7.82 -9.21 3.79
CA ARG A 98 -7.17 -9.89 4.89
C ARG A 98 -5.98 -10.68 4.37
N ARG A 99 -4.85 -10.54 5.04
CA ARG A 99 -3.64 -11.35 4.80
C ARG A 99 -3.13 -11.87 6.13
N ASP A 100 -2.64 -13.09 6.09
CA ASP A 100 -2.09 -13.77 7.24
C ASP A 100 -1.04 -14.75 6.74
N GLY A 101 0.06 -14.92 7.47
CA GLY A 101 1.05 -15.94 7.14
C GLY A 101 2.46 -15.63 7.62
N ASP A 102 3.25 -16.68 7.65
CA ASP A 102 4.65 -16.67 8.03
C ASP A 102 5.53 -16.24 6.85
N VAL A 103 6.79 -15.98 7.12
CA VAL A 103 7.78 -15.74 6.08
C VAL A 103 8.55 -17.04 5.82
N ASP A 104 8.43 -17.57 4.58
CA ASP A 104 9.10 -18.80 4.18
C ASP A 104 10.62 -18.70 4.37
N GLY A 105 11.23 -19.73 4.96
CA GLY A 105 12.64 -19.75 5.28
C GLY A 105 13.05 -18.79 6.41
N ARG A 106 12.11 -18.42 7.29
CA ARG A 106 12.41 -17.61 8.49
C ARG A 106 11.66 -18.18 9.69
N ASP A 107 12.38 -18.44 10.76
CA ASP A 107 11.78 -18.82 12.03
C ASP A 107 11.04 -17.63 12.67
N THR A 108 9.83 -17.85 13.14
CA THR A 108 9.10 -16.91 14.01
C THR A 108 8.57 -15.64 13.34
N VAL A 109 8.96 -15.31 12.11
CA VAL A 109 8.51 -14.08 11.43
C VAL A 109 7.09 -14.27 10.89
N GLU A 110 6.14 -13.49 11.41
CA GLU A 110 4.72 -13.54 11.05
C GLU A 110 4.24 -12.17 10.60
N ASN A 111 3.34 -12.14 9.61
CA ASN A 111 2.69 -10.92 9.14
C ASN A 111 1.18 -11.14 9.08
N SER A 112 0.43 -10.28 9.74
CA SER A 112 -1.02 -10.28 9.70
C SER A 112 -1.53 -8.88 9.38
N SER A 113 -2.48 -8.79 8.46
CA SER A 113 -3.09 -7.50 8.11
C SER A 113 -4.53 -7.64 7.68
N TYR A 114 -5.32 -6.60 7.96
CA TYR A 114 -6.64 -6.45 7.37
C TYR A 114 -6.88 -4.99 6.98
N GLY A 115 -7.72 -4.82 5.97
CA GLY A 115 -8.08 -3.50 5.46
C GLY A 115 -9.54 -3.43 5.04
N VAL A 116 -10.14 -2.26 5.24
CA VAL A 116 -11.50 -1.93 4.82
C VAL A 116 -11.48 -0.54 4.19
N ALA A 117 -12.03 -0.41 3.00
CA ALA A 117 -12.09 0.87 2.30
C ALA A 117 -13.50 1.08 1.69
N PRO A 118 -14.44 1.66 2.45
CA PRO A 118 -15.74 2.06 1.96
C PRO A 118 -15.66 3.38 1.19
N ALA A 119 -16.46 3.51 0.14
CA ALA A 119 -16.58 4.70 -0.68
C ALA A 119 -18.03 4.92 -1.13
N LEU A 120 -18.47 6.18 -1.16
CA LEU A 120 -19.77 6.62 -1.65
C LEU A 120 -19.55 7.69 -2.71
N ALA A 121 -20.33 7.66 -3.77
CA ALA A 121 -20.35 8.67 -4.80
C ALA A 121 -21.79 9.15 -5.06
N PHE A 122 -21.95 10.44 -5.26
CA PHE A 122 -23.21 11.10 -5.58
C PHE A 122 -23.01 12.04 -6.78
N GLY A 123 -24.03 12.17 -7.61
CA GLY A 123 -24.01 13.02 -8.79
C GLY A 123 -23.18 12.44 -9.95
N LEU A 124 -22.92 11.15 -9.96
CA LEU A 124 -22.24 10.49 -11.09
C LEU A 124 -22.97 10.78 -12.40
N GLU A 125 -22.22 11.01 -13.49
CA GLU A 125 -22.72 11.40 -14.82
C GLU A 125 -23.50 12.73 -14.83
N THR A 126 -23.30 13.58 -13.82
CA THR A 126 -23.81 14.96 -13.77
C THR A 126 -22.68 15.95 -13.63
N ASP A 127 -22.98 17.25 -13.80
CA ASP A 127 -22.00 18.34 -13.69
C ASP A 127 -21.43 18.49 -12.27
N THR A 128 -22.09 17.93 -11.26
CA THR A 128 -21.66 18.06 -9.85
C THR A 128 -21.51 16.69 -9.22
N ARG A 129 -20.32 16.36 -8.77
CA ARG A 129 -19.99 15.06 -8.21
C ARG A 129 -19.36 15.21 -6.82
N LEU A 130 -19.80 14.37 -5.89
CA LEU A 130 -19.28 14.29 -4.53
C LEU A 130 -18.88 12.85 -4.23
N TYR A 131 -17.62 12.68 -3.80
CA TYR A 131 -17.09 11.40 -3.34
C TYR A 131 -16.71 11.50 -1.87
N LEU A 132 -17.16 10.53 -1.09
CA LEU A 132 -16.83 10.37 0.33
C LEU A 132 -16.23 8.98 0.50
N TYR A 133 -14.96 8.90 0.88
CA TYR A 133 -14.31 7.61 1.03
C TYR A 133 -13.30 7.58 2.15
N SER A 134 -13.03 6.39 2.65
CA SER A 134 -12.06 6.18 3.70
C SER A 134 -11.29 4.88 3.48
N GLN A 135 -10.14 4.79 4.12
CA GLN A 135 -9.33 3.58 4.17
C GLN A 135 -8.90 3.35 5.62
N HIS A 136 -9.10 2.14 6.08
CA HIS A 136 -8.72 1.67 7.41
C HIS A 136 -7.84 0.44 7.25
N VAL A 137 -6.62 0.49 7.76
CA VAL A 137 -5.66 -0.62 7.69
C VAL A 137 -5.10 -0.88 9.08
N ARG A 138 -4.99 -2.15 9.43
CA ARG A 138 -4.33 -2.62 10.64
C ARG A 138 -3.36 -3.72 10.27
N GLN A 139 -2.15 -3.64 10.81
CA GLN A 139 -1.11 -4.65 10.62
C GLN A 139 -0.51 -5.01 11.97
N ASN A 140 -0.33 -6.30 12.20
CA ASN A 140 0.33 -6.86 13.37
C ASN A 140 1.41 -7.81 12.85
N ASN A 141 2.66 -7.47 13.06
CA ASN A 141 3.78 -8.21 12.52
C ASN A 141 4.76 -8.57 13.64
N ILE A 142 5.45 -9.69 13.48
CA ILE A 142 6.71 -9.94 14.18
C ILE A 142 7.82 -9.52 13.21
N PRO A 143 8.51 -8.37 13.47
CA PRO A 143 9.45 -7.80 12.52
C PRO A 143 10.72 -8.64 12.40
N ASP A 144 11.26 -8.73 11.19
CA ASP A 144 12.51 -9.41 10.90
C ASP A 144 13.68 -8.43 10.84
N GLY A 145 14.62 -8.56 11.77
CA GLY A 145 15.86 -7.78 11.78
C GLY A 145 16.90 -8.24 10.75
N GLY A 146 16.62 -9.34 10.04
CA GLY A 146 17.54 -9.96 9.09
C GLY A 146 18.61 -10.83 9.75
N ILE A 147 19.49 -11.38 8.92
CA ILE A 147 20.62 -12.22 9.35
C ILE A 147 21.97 -11.56 9.06
N SER A 148 23.03 -12.04 9.72
CA SER A 148 24.40 -11.64 9.40
C SER A 148 24.79 -12.07 7.99
N THR A 149 25.39 -11.17 7.23
CA THR A 149 25.95 -11.48 5.90
C THR A 149 27.37 -12.03 5.95
N ILE A 150 27.97 -12.15 7.17
CA ILE A 150 29.29 -12.74 7.37
C ILE A 150 29.26 -14.19 6.90
N GLY A 151 30.25 -14.56 6.08
CA GLY A 151 30.36 -15.91 5.53
C GLY A 151 29.60 -16.13 4.21
N MET A 152 28.73 -15.22 3.80
CA MET A 152 28.03 -15.30 2.50
C MET A 152 28.98 -15.03 1.34
N ASP A 153 28.67 -15.58 0.18
CA ASP A 153 29.41 -15.33 -1.06
C ASP A 153 29.46 -13.84 -1.40
N GLY A 154 30.67 -13.33 -1.60
CA GLY A 154 30.88 -11.91 -1.90
C GLY A 154 30.93 -10.98 -0.68
N PHE A 155 30.77 -11.50 0.55
CA PHE A 155 30.97 -10.70 1.74
C PHE A 155 32.42 -10.22 1.84
N TYR A 156 32.61 -8.93 2.10
CA TYR A 156 33.92 -8.32 2.35
C TYR A 156 33.81 -7.28 3.48
N ASN A 157 34.73 -7.36 4.40
CA ASN A 157 34.92 -6.35 5.45
C ASN A 157 36.39 -5.95 5.56
N ALA A 158 36.64 -4.68 5.90
CA ALA A 158 37.99 -4.17 6.14
C ALA A 158 38.70 -4.87 7.33
N ASP A 159 37.94 -5.36 8.30
CA ASP A 159 38.43 -6.26 9.35
C ASP A 159 38.51 -7.70 8.78
N ALA A 160 39.79 -8.12 8.55
CA ALA A 160 40.04 -9.43 7.96
C ALA A 160 39.52 -10.60 8.81
N SER A 161 39.35 -10.42 10.13
CA SER A 161 38.83 -11.49 11.00
C SER A 161 37.39 -11.84 10.70
N LEU A 162 36.60 -10.86 10.24
CA LEU A 162 35.19 -11.06 9.84
C LEU A 162 35.04 -11.80 8.51
N ASN A 163 36.02 -11.68 7.60
CA ASN A 163 35.99 -12.38 6.30
C ASN A 163 36.20 -13.90 6.42
N ALA A 164 36.66 -14.38 7.57
CA ALA A 164 36.85 -15.81 7.86
C ALA A 164 35.66 -16.40 8.66
N GLY A 165 34.62 -15.61 8.91
CA GLY A 165 33.42 -16.07 9.61
C GLY A 165 32.65 -17.12 8.83
N ALA A 166 32.00 -18.04 9.53
CA ALA A 166 31.07 -19.00 8.93
C ALA A 166 29.74 -18.34 8.61
N GLU A 167 29.12 -18.80 7.52
CA GLU A 167 27.73 -18.44 7.20
C GLU A 167 26.78 -18.92 8.32
N VAL A 168 25.82 -18.09 8.67
CA VAL A 168 24.75 -18.46 9.59
C VAL A 168 23.56 -19.04 8.84
N ASP A 169 22.77 -19.86 9.55
CA ASP A 169 21.55 -20.42 8.98
C ASP A 169 20.58 -19.28 8.59
N SER A 170 20.06 -19.32 7.37
CA SER A 170 19.13 -18.32 6.85
C SER A 170 17.80 -18.27 7.62
N ASP A 171 17.43 -19.36 8.27
CA ASP A 171 16.18 -19.48 9.02
C ASP A 171 16.25 -18.82 10.41
N ASN A 172 17.47 -18.53 10.89
CA ASN A 172 17.69 -17.95 12.20
C ASN A 172 16.91 -16.65 12.40
N PHE A 173 16.25 -16.55 13.54
CA PHE A 173 15.59 -15.33 14.01
C PHE A 173 16.37 -14.73 15.18
N TYR A 174 16.81 -13.48 15.04
CA TYR A 174 17.63 -12.79 16.04
C TYR A 174 16.83 -11.81 16.92
N GLY A 175 15.50 -11.81 16.78
CA GLY A 175 14.59 -11.05 17.63
C GLY A 175 14.04 -11.86 18.80
N SER A 176 13.03 -11.31 19.45
CA SER A 176 12.24 -11.99 20.48
C SER A 176 10.86 -12.31 19.93
N LYS A 177 10.28 -13.45 20.36
CA LYS A 177 8.86 -13.77 20.07
C LYS A 177 7.88 -12.75 20.66
N SER A 178 8.35 -11.85 21.53
CA SER A 178 7.59 -10.72 22.05
C SER A 178 7.78 -9.43 21.27
N ASP A 179 8.64 -9.42 20.25
CA ASP A 179 8.78 -8.26 19.38
C ASP A 179 7.53 -8.11 18.53
N TYR A 180 7.12 -6.89 18.31
CA TYR A 180 5.92 -6.59 17.51
C TYR A 180 6.10 -5.28 16.75
N GLU A 181 5.42 -5.21 15.63
CA GLU A 181 5.18 -3.99 14.87
C GLU A 181 3.68 -3.88 14.60
N ASP A 182 3.03 -2.95 15.31
CA ASP A 182 1.63 -2.65 15.12
C ASP A 182 1.47 -1.38 14.30
N VAL A 183 0.72 -1.47 13.21
CA VAL A 183 0.40 -0.33 12.35
C VAL A 183 -1.09 -0.09 12.31
N GLU A 184 -1.49 1.13 12.62
CA GLU A 184 -2.85 1.61 12.44
C GLU A 184 -2.84 2.81 11.47
N ALA A 185 -3.58 2.70 10.38
CA ALA A 185 -3.71 3.79 9.42
C ALA A 185 -5.18 4.00 9.07
N ASP A 186 -5.64 5.23 9.33
CA ASP A 186 -6.99 5.67 9.00
C ASP A 186 -6.90 6.93 8.12
N MET A 187 -7.55 6.89 6.96
CA MET A 187 -7.63 8.02 6.03
C MET A 187 -9.09 8.30 5.69
N PHE A 188 -9.44 9.57 5.64
CA PHE A 188 -10.76 10.04 5.19
C PHE A 188 -10.55 11.07 4.10
N THR A 189 -11.28 10.94 3.01
CA THR A 189 -11.21 11.86 1.89
C THR A 189 -12.60 12.30 1.45
N VAL A 190 -12.73 13.59 1.19
CA VAL A 190 -13.88 14.20 0.53
C VAL A 190 -13.37 14.84 -0.75
N LYS A 191 -13.91 14.40 -1.90
CA LYS A 191 -13.59 14.97 -3.20
C LYS A 191 -14.87 15.55 -3.80
N PHE A 192 -14.82 16.83 -4.16
CA PHE A 192 -15.90 17.53 -4.83
C PHE A 192 -15.45 17.99 -6.22
N GLU A 193 -16.24 17.74 -7.21
CA GLU A 193 -16.01 18.16 -8.59
C GLU A 193 -17.25 18.89 -9.12
N HIS A 194 -17.05 19.97 -9.86
CA HIS A 194 -18.11 20.69 -10.52
C HIS A 194 -17.65 21.20 -11.90
N ASP A 195 -18.30 20.76 -12.95
CA ASP A 195 -18.03 21.19 -14.31
C ASP A 195 -18.64 22.55 -14.54
N LEU A 196 -17.82 23.59 -14.69
CA LEU A 196 -18.26 24.98 -14.92
C LEU A 196 -18.77 25.17 -16.37
N ASN A 197 -18.25 24.40 -17.29
CA ASN A 197 -18.63 24.33 -18.71
C ASN A 197 -18.00 23.07 -19.31
N ASP A 198 -18.29 22.79 -20.61
CA ASP A 198 -17.81 21.60 -21.33
C ASP A 198 -16.25 21.43 -21.35
N VAL A 199 -15.50 22.39 -20.87
CA VAL A 199 -14.01 22.42 -20.92
C VAL A 199 -13.36 22.58 -19.55
N THR A 200 -14.11 23.01 -18.53
CA THR A 200 -13.53 23.37 -17.19
C THR A 200 -14.31 22.70 -16.06
N THR A 201 -13.60 21.94 -15.25
CA THR A 201 -14.10 21.30 -14.01
C THR A 201 -13.55 22.02 -12.80
#